data_5106fafa43fe22ecb885de59c9bcedce
#
_entry.id   5106fafa43fe22ecb885de59c9bcedce
#
_cell.length_a   1.000
_cell.length_b   1.000
_cell.length_c   1.000
_cell.angle_alpha   90.00
_cell.angle_beta   90.00
_cell.angle_gamma   90.00
#
_symmetry.space_group_name_H-M   'P 1'
#
loop_
_entity.id
_entity.type
_entity.pdbx_description
1 polymer ?
#
loop_
_entity_poly.entity_id
_entity_poly.type
_entity_poly.pdbx_seq_one_letter_code
_entity_poly.pdbx_strand_id
1 'polypeptide(L)'
;MFKGLVRTTVPLVAFGVGLAAFPASWRKSSWNQRKLLHTNDDVVRQIESSDEFQHLAKDANVELTYSSHTFPEQHHSSHVGVALLQGKDLHEIDPIIFVDHVQHQSTGFYHLGNKLVSQDGGIHNGIVATIFDEGMVYCGFPLLPSGRGVTAKLSVDFASQAPPNTTVVLKTRVVEHKGRKVVVEGVLETLAHDTAPVKIASARAVFVEPRWFKYFRWLQV
;
A
#
# COMPACT_ATOMS: atom_id res chain seq x y z
N MET A 1 -5.77 -50.57 -23.49
CA MET A 1 -4.92 -49.36 -23.62
C MET A 1 -5.70 -48.05 -23.45
N PHE A 2 -6.98 -47.91 -23.83
CA PHE A 2 -7.77 -46.69 -23.71
C PHE A 2 -8.10 -46.22 -22.27
N LYS A 3 -8.26 -47.11 -21.30
CA LYS A 3 -8.64 -46.76 -19.91
C LYS A 3 -7.54 -46.00 -19.12
N GLY A 4 -6.29 -46.14 -19.48
CA GLY A 4 -5.17 -45.43 -18.82
C GLY A 4 -5.03 -43.99 -19.31
N LEU A 5 -5.32 -43.72 -20.57
CA LEU A 5 -5.23 -42.40 -21.17
C LEU A 5 -6.30 -41.45 -20.59
N VAL A 6 -7.52 -41.94 -20.39
CA VAL A 6 -8.62 -41.14 -19.81
C VAL A 6 -8.37 -40.80 -18.33
N ARG A 7 -7.69 -41.66 -17.58
CA ARG A 7 -7.39 -41.42 -16.16
C ARG A 7 -6.40 -40.27 -15.92
N THR A 8 -5.50 -40.01 -16.87
CA THR A 8 -4.50 -38.92 -16.74
C THR A 8 -4.89 -37.65 -17.48
N THR A 9 -5.59 -37.76 -18.60
CA THR A 9 -5.98 -36.57 -19.39
C THR A 9 -7.11 -35.77 -18.76
N VAL A 10 -8.12 -36.41 -18.15
CA VAL A 10 -9.26 -35.71 -17.53
C VAL A 10 -8.83 -34.79 -16.38
N PRO A 11 -7.97 -35.21 -15.42
CA PRO A 11 -7.47 -34.29 -14.39
C PRO A 11 -6.62 -33.15 -14.93
N LEU A 12 -5.80 -33.38 -15.96
CA LEU A 12 -4.98 -32.35 -16.59
C LEU A 12 -5.82 -31.31 -17.32
N VAL A 13 -6.86 -31.75 -18.04
CA VAL A 13 -7.81 -30.84 -18.70
C VAL A 13 -8.62 -30.07 -17.67
N ALA A 14 -9.13 -30.72 -16.62
CA ALA A 14 -9.86 -30.06 -15.53
C ALA A 14 -8.97 -29.03 -14.80
N PHE A 15 -7.72 -29.34 -14.55
CA PHE A 15 -6.75 -28.42 -13.97
C PHE A 15 -6.47 -27.24 -14.92
N GLY A 16 -6.27 -27.49 -16.22
CA GLY A 16 -6.08 -26.42 -17.21
C GLY A 16 -7.30 -25.50 -17.34
N VAL A 17 -8.51 -26.06 -17.33
CA VAL A 17 -9.77 -25.29 -17.35
C VAL A 17 -9.93 -24.51 -16.04
N GLY A 18 -9.59 -25.11 -14.89
CA GLY A 18 -9.59 -24.42 -13.60
C GLY A 18 -8.62 -23.23 -13.57
N LEU A 19 -7.40 -23.42 -14.06
CA LEU A 19 -6.39 -22.36 -14.22
C LEU A 19 -6.84 -21.23 -15.15
N ALA A 20 -7.54 -21.55 -16.23
CA ALA A 20 -8.06 -20.56 -17.17
C ALA A 20 -9.32 -19.85 -16.67
N ALA A 21 -10.18 -20.55 -15.92
CA ALA A 21 -11.42 -20.01 -15.36
C ALA A 21 -11.21 -19.14 -14.11
N PHE A 22 -10.19 -19.44 -13.31
CA PHE A 22 -9.88 -18.75 -12.07
C PHE A 22 -9.63 -17.22 -12.28
N PRO A 23 -8.79 -16.78 -13.23
CA PRO A 23 -8.63 -15.36 -13.50
C PRO A 23 -9.89 -14.72 -14.09
N ALA A 24 -10.69 -15.48 -14.84
CA ALA A 24 -11.94 -14.97 -15.43
C ALA A 24 -13.05 -14.78 -14.40
N SER A 25 -13.10 -15.62 -13.35
CA SER A 25 -14.05 -15.46 -12.23
C SER A 25 -13.67 -14.28 -11.33
N TRP A 26 -12.40 -13.99 -11.17
CA TRP A 26 -11.91 -12.81 -10.46
C TRP A 26 -12.26 -11.50 -11.17
N ARG A 27 -12.27 -11.48 -12.50
CA ARG A 27 -12.66 -10.30 -13.29
C ARG A 27 -14.15 -9.95 -13.20
N LYS A 28 -15.00 -10.86 -12.75
CA LYS A 28 -16.46 -10.69 -12.70
C LYS A 28 -17.00 -10.29 -11.34
N SER A 29 -16.17 -9.90 -10.39
CA SER A 29 -16.63 -9.23 -9.19
C SER A 29 -17.30 -7.92 -9.62
N SER A 30 -18.63 -7.89 -9.64
CA SER A 30 -19.48 -6.74 -9.90
C SER A 30 -19.42 -5.78 -8.69
N TRP A 31 -18.21 -5.41 -8.29
CA TRP A 31 -18.06 -4.32 -7.37
C TRP A 31 -18.31 -3.05 -8.19
N ASN A 32 -19.50 -2.46 -7.96
CA ASN A 32 -19.78 -1.11 -8.41
C ASN A 32 -18.55 -0.27 -8.08
N GLN A 33 -17.94 0.27 -9.12
CA GLN A 33 -16.82 1.21 -9.03
C GLN A 33 -17.16 2.28 -8.00
N ARG A 34 -16.90 2.01 -6.73
CA ARG A 34 -16.70 3.10 -5.79
C ARG A 34 -15.38 3.70 -6.24
N LYS A 35 -15.49 4.70 -7.09
CA LYS A 35 -14.43 5.67 -7.26
C LYS A 35 -14.01 6.00 -5.84
N LEU A 36 -12.77 5.67 -5.47
CA LEU A 36 -12.22 6.06 -4.19
C LEU A 36 -12.12 7.58 -4.26
N LEU A 37 -13.17 8.23 -3.81
CA LEU A 37 -13.24 9.67 -3.76
C LEU A 37 -12.66 10.07 -2.41
N HIS A 38 -11.89 11.16 -2.41
CA HIS A 38 -11.60 11.86 -1.18
C HIS A 38 -12.94 12.11 -0.49
N THR A 39 -13.08 11.66 0.74
CA THR A 39 -14.30 11.87 1.51
C THR A 39 -14.26 13.19 2.27
N ASN A 40 -13.05 13.79 2.39
CA ASN A 40 -12.82 15.05 3.12
C ASN A 40 -11.95 16.02 2.31
N ASP A 41 -12.62 16.84 1.50
CA ASP A 41 -11.94 17.83 0.63
C ASP A 41 -11.21 18.92 1.42
N ASP A 42 -11.64 19.23 2.66
CA ASP A 42 -10.96 20.20 3.50
C ASP A 42 -9.58 19.69 3.92
N VAL A 43 -9.49 18.43 4.27
CA VAL A 43 -8.21 17.76 4.58
C VAL A 43 -7.30 17.74 3.36
N VAL A 44 -7.84 17.43 2.18
CA VAL A 44 -7.04 17.46 0.94
C VAL A 44 -6.48 18.85 0.70
N ARG A 45 -7.30 19.89 0.78
CA ARG A 45 -6.84 21.28 0.64
C ARG A 45 -5.77 21.68 1.68
N GLN A 46 -5.92 21.21 2.92
CA GLN A 46 -4.91 21.43 3.96
C GLN A 46 -3.58 20.76 3.60
N ILE A 47 -3.61 19.52 3.13
CA ILE A 47 -2.39 18.80 2.68
C ILE A 47 -1.75 19.53 1.50
N GLU A 48 -2.54 19.88 0.48
CA GLU A 48 -2.06 20.57 -0.72
C GLU A 48 -1.47 21.94 -0.43
N SER A 49 -1.95 22.62 0.61
CA SER A 49 -1.42 23.93 1.04
C SER A 49 -0.15 23.83 1.91
N SER A 50 0.22 22.64 2.37
CA SER A 50 1.40 22.45 3.21
C SER A 50 2.70 22.66 2.44
N ASP A 51 3.72 23.21 3.11
CA ASP A 51 5.04 23.44 2.52
C ASP A 51 5.66 22.16 2.00
N GLU A 52 5.46 21.03 2.71
CA GLU A 52 5.98 19.73 2.33
C GLU A 52 5.37 19.23 1.01
N PHE A 53 4.05 19.31 0.86
CA PHE A 53 3.37 18.94 -0.38
C PHE A 53 3.84 19.82 -1.53
N GLN A 54 3.88 21.15 -1.32
CA GLN A 54 4.28 22.12 -2.33
C GLN A 54 5.73 21.95 -2.80
N HIS A 55 6.63 21.53 -1.89
CA HIS A 55 8.00 21.21 -2.21
C HIS A 55 8.08 19.97 -3.10
N LEU A 56 7.40 18.89 -2.73
CA LEU A 56 7.37 17.63 -3.49
C LEU A 56 6.71 17.81 -4.87
N ALA A 57 5.62 18.57 -4.96
CA ALA A 57 4.91 18.81 -6.21
C ALA A 57 5.70 19.61 -7.25
N LYS A 58 6.75 20.33 -6.84
CA LYS A 58 7.64 21.09 -7.73
C LYS A 58 8.86 20.28 -8.19
N ASP A 59 9.14 19.13 -7.57
CA ASP A 59 10.30 18.33 -7.97
C ASP A 59 9.95 17.48 -9.20
N ALA A 60 10.68 17.72 -10.30
CA ALA A 60 10.45 17.03 -11.57
C ALA A 60 10.82 15.52 -11.54
N ASN A 61 11.55 15.06 -10.53
CA ASN A 61 11.93 13.66 -10.38
C ASN A 61 10.91 12.85 -9.55
N VAL A 62 9.90 13.53 -9.01
CA VAL A 62 8.92 12.93 -8.09
C VAL A 62 7.61 12.73 -8.82
N GLU A 63 7.11 11.51 -8.81
CA GLU A 63 5.81 11.14 -9.37
C GLU A 63 4.73 11.20 -8.29
N LEU A 64 3.63 11.91 -8.58
CA LEU A 64 2.43 11.91 -7.75
C LEU A 64 1.49 10.77 -8.17
N THR A 65 1.09 9.95 -7.22
CA THR A 65 0.07 8.91 -7.39
C THR A 65 -0.86 8.86 -6.17
N TYR A 66 -1.96 8.10 -6.31
CA TYR A 66 -2.89 7.83 -5.22
C TYR A 66 -2.87 6.34 -4.87
N SER A 67 -3.11 6.01 -3.61
CA SER A 67 -3.07 4.61 -3.17
C SER A 67 -4.02 3.73 -3.99
N SER A 68 -5.21 4.22 -4.29
CA SER A 68 -6.20 3.48 -5.11
C SER A 68 -5.74 3.17 -6.53
N HIS A 69 -4.85 3.99 -7.11
CA HIS A 69 -4.37 3.79 -8.47
C HIS A 69 -3.29 2.69 -8.58
N THR A 70 -2.66 2.35 -7.47
CA THR A 70 -1.56 1.37 -7.45
C THR A 70 -2.05 -0.07 -7.50
N PHE A 71 -3.28 -0.31 -7.04
CA PHE A 71 -3.87 -1.65 -7.00
C PHE A 71 -4.92 -1.81 -8.11
N PRO A 72 -4.91 -2.93 -8.85
CA PRO A 72 -5.97 -3.22 -9.81
C PRO A 72 -7.35 -3.21 -9.15
N GLU A 73 -8.35 -2.60 -9.79
CA GLU A 73 -9.71 -2.45 -9.27
C GLU A 73 -10.34 -3.76 -8.78
N GLN A 74 -9.97 -4.88 -9.42
CA GLN A 74 -10.45 -6.21 -9.04
C GLN A 74 -10.02 -6.65 -7.63
N HIS A 75 -8.98 -6.03 -7.06
CA HIS A 75 -8.47 -6.31 -5.73
C HIS A 75 -8.96 -5.33 -4.67
N HIS A 76 -9.60 -4.22 -5.05
CA HIS A 76 -10.06 -3.19 -4.11
C HIS A 76 -10.98 -3.76 -3.02
N SER A 77 -11.89 -4.69 -3.38
CA SER A 77 -12.84 -5.28 -2.43
C SER A 77 -12.21 -6.18 -1.36
N SER A 78 -10.99 -6.63 -1.57
CA SER A 78 -10.25 -7.50 -0.65
C SER A 78 -9.02 -6.82 -0.03
N HIS A 79 -8.71 -5.59 -0.46
CA HIS A 79 -7.56 -4.85 0.06
C HIS A 79 -7.92 -4.13 1.37
N VAL A 80 -7.12 -4.33 2.44
CA VAL A 80 -7.41 -3.82 3.78
C VAL A 80 -7.52 -2.29 3.79
N GLY A 81 -6.53 -1.59 3.24
CA GLY A 81 -6.51 -0.13 3.21
C GLY A 81 -7.69 0.46 2.44
N VAL A 82 -8.07 -0.16 1.33
CA VAL A 82 -9.12 0.32 0.43
C VAL A 82 -10.52 -0.12 0.86
N ALA A 83 -10.69 -1.39 1.23
CA ALA A 83 -12.02 -1.95 1.49
C ALA A 83 -12.50 -1.74 2.92
N LEU A 84 -11.59 -1.80 3.90
CA LEU A 84 -11.96 -1.77 5.32
C LEU A 84 -11.60 -0.46 6.00
N LEU A 85 -10.47 0.14 5.65
CA LEU A 85 -9.95 1.30 6.38
C LEU A 85 -10.34 2.64 5.73
N GLN A 86 -10.89 2.66 4.51
CA GLN A 86 -11.29 3.91 3.88
C GLN A 86 -12.75 4.25 4.17
N GLY A 87 -13.02 5.52 4.48
CA GLY A 87 -14.37 6.04 4.72
C GLY A 87 -14.41 7.13 5.77
N LYS A 88 -15.62 7.61 6.02
CA LYS A 88 -15.87 8.65 7.03
C LYS A 88 -15.45 8.17 8.43
N ASP A 89 -14.68 8.99 9.10
CA ASP A 89 -14.07 8.74 10.41
C ASP A 89 -13.01 7.59 10.41
N LEU A 90 -12.65 7.06 9.24
CA LEU A 90 -11.59 6.09 9.02
C LEU A 90 -10.40 6.79 8.31
N HIS A 91 -9.81 6.18 7.27
CA HIS A 91 -8.97 6.94 6.33
C HIS A 91 -9.91 7.81 5.49
N GLU A 92 -9.94 9.10 5.74
CA GLU A 92 -10.92 10.00 5.13
C GLU A 92 -10.52 10.51 3.75
N ILE A 93 -9.31 10.22 3.32
CA ILE A 93 -8.81 10.54 1.98
C ILE A 93 -8.21 9.30 1.33
N ASP A 94 -8.20 9.26 0.00
CA ASP A 94 -7.31 8.35 -0.72
C ASP A 94 -5.88 8.82 -0.49
N PRO A 95 -4.99 7.99 0.11
CA PRO A 95 -3.64 8.42 0.44
C PRO A 95 -2.91 9.00 -0.77
N ILE A 96 -2.31 10.16 -0.59
CA ILE A 96 -1.56 10.90 -1.61
C ILE A 96 -0.10 10.51 -1.49
N ILE A 97 0.47 9.94 -2.54
CA ILE A 97 1.82 9.37 -2.49
C ILE A 97 2.71 10.06 -3.53
N PHE A 98 3.85 10.54 -3.08
CA PHE A 98 4.94 11.01 -3.92
C PHE A 98 6.06 9.97 -3.94
N VAL A 99 6.53 9.61 -5.14
CA VAL A 99 7.59 8.59 -5.33
C VAL A 99 8.75 9.19 -6.10
N ASP A 100 9.92 9.18 -5.50
CA ASP A 100 11.19 9.49 -6.15
C ASP A 100 11.87 8.18 -6.58
N HIS A 101 11.80 7.88 -7.88
CA HIS A 101 12.40 6.68 -8.45
C HIS A 101 13.92 6.76 -8.57
N VAL A 102 14.50 7.97 -8.52
CA VAL A 102 15.94 8.18 -8.61
C VAL A 102 16.61 7.95 -7.26
N GLN A 103 16.03 8.53 -6.20
CA GLN A 103 16.54 8.40 -4.84
C GLN A 103 15.97 7.19 -4.10
N HIS A 104 15.02 6.48 -4.70
CA HIS A 104 14.29 5.34 -4.09
C HIS A 104 13.66 5.70 -2.75
N GLN A 105 12.90 6.80 -2.76
CA GLN A 105 12.20 7.34 -1.61
C GLN A 105 10.72 7.50 -1.94
N SER A 106 9.88 7.51 -0.91
CA SER A 106 8.50 7.93 -1.08
C SER A 106 7.99 8.71 0.15
N THR A 107 7.05 9.61 -0.09
CA THR A 107 6.34 10.36 0.93
C THR A 107 4.85 10.19 0.73
N GLY A 108 4.16 9.70 1.75
CA GLY A 108 2.72 9.43 1.71
C GLY A 108 1.97 10.25 2.75
N PHE A 109 0.87 10.89 2.35
CA PHE A 109 -0.04 11.64 3.22
C PHE A 109 -1.28 10.82 3.50
N TYR A 110 -1.63 10.65 4.77
CA TYR A 110 -2.77 9.89 5.27
C TYR A 110 -3.56 10.75 6.25
N HIS A 111 -4.88 10.62 6.26
CA HIS A 111 -5.70 11.25 7.31
C HIS A 111 -6.41 10.18 8.12
N LEU A 112 -6.26 10.24 9.45
CA LEU A 112 -6.69 9.24 10.41
C LEU A 112 -7.89 9.78 11.20
N GLY A 113 -9.06 9.32 10.86
CA GLY A 113 -10.31 9.75 11.46
C GLY A 113 -10.56 9.18 12.87
N ASN A 114 -11.71 9.55 13.43
CA ASN A 114 -12.05 9.32 14.83
C ASN A 114 -12.38 7.86 15.20
N LYS A 115 -12.62 6.98 14.21
CA LYS A 115 -12.95 5.56 14.45
C LYS A 115 -11.74 4.62 14.46
N LEU A 116 -10.55 5.15 14.17
CA LEU A 116 -9.29 4.38 14.14
C LEU A 116 -8.59 4.34 15.51
N VAL A 117 -9.30 4.63 16.58
CA VAL A 117 -8.77 4.77 17.93
C VAL A 117 -8.73 3.47 18.70
N SER A 118 -7.82 3.39 19.65
CA SER A 118 -7.73 2.37 20.68
C SER A 118 -8.47 2.81 21.97
N GLN A 119 -8.45 1.98 22.99
CA GLN A 119 -9.19 2.25 24.24
C GLN A 119 -8.68 3.48 25.01
N ASP A 120 -7.45 3.87 24.79
CA ASP A 120 -6.80 5.05 25.40
C ASP A 120 -7.07 6.35 24.62
N GLY A 121 -7.87 6.29 23.54
CA GLY A 121 -8.33 7.45 22.79
C GLY A 121 -7.38 7.93 21.68
N GLY A 122 -6.20 7.36 21.54
CA GLY A 122 -5.31 7.64 20.42
C GLY A 122 -5.45 6.65 19.27
N ILE A 123 -4.85 6.93 18.13
CA ILE A 123 -4.89 6.03 16.98
C ILE A 123 -4.28 4.67 17.33
N HIS A 124 -5.00 3.61 16.95
CA HIS A 124 -4.58 2.24 17.24
C HIS A 124 -3.27 1.88 16.54
N ASN A 125 -2.31 1.33 17.28
CA ASN A 125 -0.98 0.96 16.75
C ASN A 125 -1.02 0.02 15.53
N GLY A 126 -2.06 -0.82 15.41
CA GLY A 126 -2.29 -1.66 14.25
C GLY A 126 -2.53 -0.86 12.97
N ILE A 127 -3.20 0.30 13.06
CA ILE A 127 -3.39 1.22 11.91
C ILE A 127 -2.05 1.81 11.48
N VAL A 128 -1.24 2.26 12.45
CA VAL A 128 0.11 2.77 12.20
C VAL A 128 0.98 1.70 11.51
N ALA A 129 0.92 0.45 11.99
CA ALA A 129 1.64 -0.66 11.37
C ALA A 129 1.16 -0.96 9.94
N THR A 130 -0.15 -0.87 9.67
CA THR A 130 -0.72 -1.04 8.32
C THR A 130 -0.25 0.05 7.38
N ILE A 131 -0.18 1.32 7.82
CA ILE A 131 0.36 2.43 7.01
C ILE A 131 1.81 2.14 6.61
N PHE A 132 2.64 1.62 7.52
CA PHE A 132 4.01 1.23 7.18
C PHE A 132 4.03 0.08 6.18
N ASP A 133 3.26 -0.97 6.41
CA ASP A 133 3.23 -2.15 5.53
C ASP A 133 2.82 -1.80 4.10
N GLU A 134 1.76 -1.01 3.95
CA GLU A 134 1.24 -0.59 2.65
C GLU A 134 2.02 0.58 2.03
N GLY A 135 2.54 1.50 2.84
CA GLY A 135 3.20 2.71 2.33
C GLY A 135 4.66 2.51 1.94
N MET A 136 5.38 1.59 2.58
CA MET A 136 6.80 1.34 2.28
C MET A 136 7.01 0.58 0.96
N VAL A 137 5.97 -0.02 0.39
CA VAL A 137 6.04 -0.74 -0.89
C VAL A 137 6.29 0.19 -2.08
N TYR A 138 5.87 1.45 -1.99
CA TYR A 138 5.97 2.40 -3.11
C TYR A 138 7.40 2.66 -3.56
N CYS A 139 8.35 2.78 -2.64
CA CYS A 139 9.77 2.90 -2.99
C CYS A 139 10.48 1.55 -3.08
N GLY A 140 10.00 0.51 -2.38
CA GLY A 140 10.67 -0.79 -2.30
C GLY A 140 10.36 -1.73 -3.47
N PHE A 141 9.10 -1.88 -3.85
CA PHE A 141 8.69 -2.85 -4.88
C PHE A 141 9.23 -2.56 -6.28
N PRO A 142 9.38 -1.30 -6.74
CA PRO A 142 9.97 -1.02 -8.06
C PRO A 142 11.38 -1.60 -8.24
N LEU A 143 12.11 -1.85 -7.16
CA LEU A 143 13.46 -2.46 -7.21
C LEU A 143 13.45 -3.98 -7.27
N LEU A 144 12.31 -4.63 -7.05
CA LEU A 144 12.20 -6.08 -7.18
C LEU A 144 12.08 -6.48 -8.66
N PRO A 145 12.59 -7.67 -9.06
CA PRO A 145 12.65 -8.07 -10.47
C PRO A 145 11.31 -8.07 -11.23
N SER A 146 10.19 -8.28 -10.52
CA SER A 146 8.85 -8.22 -11.11
C SER A 146 8.05 -6.98 -10.69
N GLY A 147 8.65 -6.06 -9.91
CA GLY A 147 7.94 -4.95 -9.30
C GLY A 147 6.95 -5.37 -8.21
N ARG A 148 7.00 -6.62 -7.74
CA ARG A 148 6.07 -7.21 -6.78
C ARG A 148 6.80 -8.01 -5.72
N GLY A 149 6.27 -8.04 -4.53
CA GLY A 149 6.86 -8.77 -3.42
C GLY A 149 5.87 -9.10 -2.32
N VAL A 150 6.40 -9.64 -1.25
CA VAL A 150 5.69 -9.85 0.02
C VAL A 150 6.52 -9.25 1.14
N THR A 151 5.84 -8.82 2.18
CA THR A 151 6.47 -8.38 3.42
C THR A 151 6.96 -9.62 4.18
N ALA A 152 8.28 -9.81 4.19
CA ALA A 152 8.89 -10.93 4.91
C ALA A 152 9.12 -10.58 6.40
N LYS A 153 9.32 -9.29 6.70
CA LYS A 153 9.47 -8.80 8.07
C LYS A 153 9.09 -7.33 8.12
N LEU A 154 8.32 -6.95 9.12
CA LEU A 154 8.06 -5.57 9.51
C LEU A 154 8.40 -5.42 11.00
N SER A 155 9.23 -4.45 11.33
CA SER A 155 9.55 -4.06 12.71
C SER A 155 9.16 -2.60 12.88
N VAL A 156 8.35 -2.30 13.89
CA VAL A 156 7.84 -0.95 14.16
C VAL A 156 8.23 -0.55 15.58
N ASP A 157 8.82 0.62 15.72
CA ASP A 157 9.18 1.26 16.98
C ASP A 157 8.26 2.46 17.20
N PHE A 158 7.31 2.35 18.12
CA PHE A 158 6.35 3.40 18.46
C PHE A 158 6.99 4.41 19.40
N ALA A 159 6.98 5.70 19.04
CA ALA A 159 7.55 6.79 19.79
C ALA A 159 6.49 7.61 20.53
N SER A 160 5.37 7.90 19.86
CA SER A 160 4.26 8.69 20.40
C SER A 160 2.95 8.15 19.86
N GLN A 161 1.87 8.42 20.55
CA GLN A 161 0.54 8.11 20.06
C GLN A 161 0.03 9.23 19.15
N ALA A 162 -0.49 8.88 17.99
CA ALA A 162 -1.14 9.83 17.12
C ALA A 162 -2.52 10.20 17.70
N PRO A 163 -2.90 11.47 17.76
CA PRO A 163 -4.26 11.87 18.13
C PRO A 163 -5.26 11.46 17.01
N PRO A 164 -6.54 11.26 17.34
CA PRO A 164 -7.57 11.07 16.32
C PRO A 164 -7.76 12.34 15.49
N ASN A 165 -8.38 12.19 14.33
CA ASN A 165 -8.64 13.27 13.37
C ASN A 165 -7.37 14.06 13.02
N THR A 166 -6.31 13.33 12.64
CA THR A 166 -5.00 13.91 12.36
C THR A 166 -4.47 13.47 11.00
N THR A 167 -3.77 14.38 10.34
CA THR A 167 -3.00 14.07 9.13
C THR A 167 -1.60 13.67 9.51
N VAL A 168 -1.13 12.54 8.96
CA VAL A 168 0.22 12.02 9.17
C VAL A 168 0.95 11.88 7.84
N VAL A 169 2.26 11.99 7.90
CA VAL A 169 3.17 11.87 6.76
C VAL A 169 4.10 10.70 6.99
N LEU A 170 4.10 9.76 6.06
CA LEU A 170 5.02 8.64 6.01
C LEU A 170 6.16 8.97 5.05
N LYS A 171 7.38 9.09 5.57
CA LYS A 171 8.60 9.27 4.79
C LYS A 171 9.37 7.96 4.75
N THR A 172 9.70 7.46 3.57
CA THR A 172 10.37 6.16 3.40
C THR A 172 11.58 6.25 2.50
N ARG A 173 12.55 5.36 2.70
CA ARG A 173 13.72 5.23 1.85
C ARG A 173 14.21 3.79 1.79
N VAL A 174 14.73 3.40 0.64
CA VAL A 174 15.43 2.12 0.50
C VAL A 174 16.84 2.25 1.11
N VAL A 175 17.20 1.30 1.98
CA VAL A 175 18.51 1.27 2.65
C VAL A 175 19.38 0.09 2.19
N GLU A 176 18.76 -0.95 1.63
CA GLU A 176 19.47 -2.10 1.05
C GLU A 176 18.65 -2.69 -0.10
N HIS A 177 19.31 -2.98 -1.21
CA HIS A 177 18.73 -3.76 -2.30
C HIS A 177 19.72 -4.83 -2.75
N LYS A 178 19.27 -6.08 -2.79
CA LYS A 178 20.07 -7.20 -3.30
C LYS A 178 19.19 -8.24 -3.97
N GLY A 179 19.19 -8.22 -5.31
CA GLY A 179 18.48 -9.18 -6.14
C GLY A 179 16.96 -9.17 -5.88
N ARG A 180 16.43 -10.13 -5.15
CA ARG A 180 15.00 -10.27 -4.83
C ARG A 180 14.64 -9.81 -3.43
N LYS A 181 15.53 -9.09 -2.74
CA LYS A 181 15.33 -8.55 -1.40
C LYS A 181 15.55 -7.04 -1.43
N VAL A 182 14.62 -6.31 -0.82
CA VAL A 182 14.73 -4.87 -0.56
C VAL A 182 14.46 -4.61 0.90
N VAL A 183 15.23 -3.72 1.50
CA VAL A 183 15.02 -3.25 2.88
C VAL A 183 14.71 -1.77 2.83
N VAL A 184 13.60 -1.41 3.44
CA VAL A 184 13.10 -0.03 3.50
C VAL A 184 13.04 0.41 4.95
N GLU A 185 13.42 1.65 5.23
CA GLU A 185 13.17 2.35 6.49
C GLU A 185 12.12 3.43 6.27
N GLY A 186 11.32 3.65 7.29
CA GLY A 186 10.27 4.66 7.27
C GLY A 186 10.12 5.37 8.61
N VAL A 187 9.67 6.61 8.55
CA VAL A 187 9.26 7.43 9.71
C VAL A 187 7.86 7.95 9.43
N LEU A 188 6.98 7.79 10.40
CA LEU A 188 5.63 8.37 10.41
C LEU A 188 5.61 9.53 11.42
N GLU A 189 5.17 10.69 10.96
CA GLU A 189 5.07 11.89 11.79
C GLU A 189 3.77 12.65 11.49
N THR A 190 3.34 13.55 12.37
CA THR A 190 2.21 14.44 12.08
C THR A 190 2.59 15.42 10.97
N LEU A 191 1.61 15.81 10.13
CA LEU A 191 1.82 16.89 9.17
C LEU A 191 2.17 18.18 9.91
N ALA A 192 3.28 18.79 9.53
CA ALA A 192 3.64 20.12 10.04
C ALA A 192 2.62 21.15 9.57
N HIS A 193 2.07 21.93 10.48
CA HIS A 193 1.20 23.07 10.20
C HIS A 193 1.72 24.28 10.98
N ASP A 194 1.17 24.57 12.16
CA ASP A 194 1.63 25.66 13.02
C ASP A 194 2.65 25.22 14.08
N THR A 195 2.85 23.90 14.20
CA THR A 195 3.77 23.27 15.16
C THR A 195 4.75 22.35 14.45
N ALA A 196 5.89 22.09 15.09
CA ALA A 196 6.85 21.11 14.59
C ALA A 196 6.20 19.72 14.50
N PRO A 197 6.53 18.92 13.47
CA PRO A 197 6.00 17.57 13.32
C PRO A 197 6.40 16.69 14.51
N VAL A 198 5.44 15.90 14.99
CA VAL A 198 5.66 14.95 16.08
C VAL A 198 5.87 13.56 15.48
N LYS A 199 6.99 12.94 15.79
CA LYS A 199 7.29 11.56 15.38
C LYS A 199 6.33 10.59 16.09
N ILE A 200 5.55 9.85 15.33
CA ILE A 200 4.62 8.81 15.82
C ILE A 200 5.35 7.48 15.96
N ALA A 201 6.02 7.05 14.90
CA ALA A 201 6.73 5.78 14.87
C ALA A 201 7.85 5.78 13.82
N SER A 202 8.73 4.79 13.90
CA SER A 202 9.65 4.43 12.81
C SER A 202 9.55 2.94 12.54
N ALA A 203 9.84 2.54 11.30
CA ALA A 203 9.79 1.14 10.92
C ALA A 203 10.93 0.75 9.99
N ARG A 204 11.23 -0.56 10.01
CA ARG A 204 12.10 -1.22 9.05
C ARG A 204 11.39 -2.43 8.47
N ALA A 205 11.19 -2.42 7.15
CA ALA A 205 10.56 -3.51 6.42
C ALA A 205 11.58 -4.26 5.55
N VAL A 206 11.39 -5.57 5.43
CA VAL A 206 12.10 -6.43 4.48
C VAL A 206 11.10 -6.98 3.50
N PHE A 207 11.21 -6.57 2.25
CA PHE A 207 10.41 -7.09 1.15
C PHE A 207 11.20 -8.11 0.35
N VAL A 208 10.53 -9.17 -0.09
CA VAL A 208 11.15 -10.23 -0.86
C VAL A 208 10.22 -10.64 -2.01
N GLU A 209 10.80 -10.78 -3.21
CA GLU A 209 10.11 -11.46 -4.30
C GLU A 209 10.25 -12.97 -4.13
N PRO A 210 9.16 -13.74 -3.94
CA PRO A 210 9.20 -15.19 -3.84
C PRO A 210 9.73 -15.83 -5.14
N ARG A 211 10.50 -16.92 -5.02
CA ARG A 211 11.09 -17.60 -6.19
C ARG A 211 10.05 -18.08 -7.19
N TRP A 212 8.87 -18.42 -6.73
CA TRP A 212 7.81 -18.96 -7.57
C TRP A 212 7.12 -17.87 -8.43
N PHE A 213 7.25 -16.56 -8.13
CA PHE A 213 6.70 -15.48 -8.94
C PHE A 213 7.18 -15.56 -10.39
N LYS A 214 8.42 -15.99 -10.65
CA LYS A 214 8.96 -16.15 -12.01
C LYS A 214 8.15 -17.11 -12.89
N TYR A 215 7.47 -18.09 -12.30
CA TYR A 215 6.66 -19.07 -13.03
C TYR A 215 5.26 -18.56 -13.39
N PHE A 216 4.82 -17.48 -12.76
CA PHE A 216 3.50 -16.89 -12.94
C PHE A 216 3.53 -15.47 -13.54
N ARG A 217 4.70 -15.05 -14.08
CA ARG A 217 4.86 -13.74 -14.72
C ARG A 217 3.88 -13.47 -15.87
N TRP A 218 3.39 -14.51 -16.51
CA TRP A 218 2.41 -14.45 -17.59
C TRP A 218 0.95 -14.34 -17.09
N LEU A 219 0.69 -14.71 -15.85
CA LEU A 219 -0.54 -14.42 -15.15
C LEU A 219 -0.44 -12.98 -14.63
N GLN A 220 -0.75 -12.01 -15.50
CA GLN A 220 -0.98 -10.63 -15.08
C GLN A 220 -2.28 -10.62 -14.27
N VAL A 221 -2.15 -10.79 -12.98
CA VAL A 221 -3.23 -10.67 -12.01
C VAL A 221 -2.98 -9.39 -11.23
#